data_5a36ecf445d99db5f65ef28ebf619a9b
#
_entry.id   5a36ecf445d99db5f65ef28ebf619a9b
#
_cell.length_a   1.000
_cell.length_b   1.000
_cell.length_c   1.000
_cell.angle_alpha   90.00
_cell.angle_beta   90.00
_cell.angle_gamma   90.00
#
_symmetry.space_group_name_H-M   'P 1'
#
loop_
_entity.id
_entity.type
_entity.pdbx_description
1 polymer ?
#
loop_
_entity_poly.entity_id
_entity_poly.type
_entity_poly.pdbx_seq_one_letter_code
_entity_poly.pdbx_strand_id
1 'polypeptide(L)'
;PSYDGKYIMFTLSDYGNFSIWHKEADLWLLDLTSGDLRKLSEVNSDDTESFHNWSSNSRWFVFSSRRGDGLYTRLYLASMDENGKISKPFLLPQEDPETYYDRSVYSYNVPDFTSEPIKIDTRVFEKKITSKERIQVQAKK
;
A
#
# COMPACT_ATOMS: atom_id res chain seq x y z
N PRO A 1 -0.30 9.18 7.44
CA PRO A 1 -0.86 10.49 7.08
C PRO A 1 -0.53 10.85 5.63
N SER A 2 -1.33 11.74 5.02
CA SER A 2 -0.96 12.41 3.78
C SER A 2 0.22 13.36 4.01
N TYR A 3 1.00 13.65 2.97
CA TYR A 3 2.18 14.54 3.09
C TYR A 3 1.82 15.97 3.43
N ASP A 4 0.64 16.44 3.02
CA ASP A 4 0.11 17.79 3.37
C ASP A 4 -0.49 17.85 4.78
N GLY A 5 -0.52 16.74 5.49
CA GLY A 5 -0.99 16.66 6.87
C GLY A 5 -2.50 16.80 7.07
N LYS A 6 -3.30 16.71 6.00
CA LYS A 6 -4.75 16.90 6.09
C LYS A 6 -5.51 15.62 6.42
N TYR A 7 -4.96 14.48 6.05
CA TYR A 7 -5.65 13.21 6.15
C TYR A 7 -4.82 12.15 6.84
N ILE A 8 -5.50 11.27 7.58
CA ILE A 8 -4.95 10.00 8.05
C ILE A 8 -5.75 8.88 7.39
N MET A 9 -5.08 8.03 6.63
CA MET A 9 -5.64 6.79 6.13
C MET A 9 -5.15 5.64 7.00
N PHE A 10 -5.99 4.65 7.24
CA PHE A 10 -5.64 3.44 8.00
C PHE A 10 -6.52 2.28 7.57
N THR A 11 -6.04 1.06 7.83
CA THR A 11 -6.82 -0.16 7.65
C THR A 11 -7.51 -0.53 8.95
N LEU A 12 -8.79 -0.85 8.88
CA LEU A 12 -9.56 -1.36 9.99
C LEU A 12 -10.08 -2.75 9.66
N SER A 13 -9.88 -3.70 10.56
CA SER A 13 -10.42 -5.05 10.52
C SER A 13 -11.11 -5.40 11.83
N ASP A 14 -11.98 -6.40 11.83
CA ASP A 14 -12.80 -6.76 13.00
C ASP A 14 -11.94 -7.30 14.15
N TYR A 15 -10.81 -7.94 13.85
CA TYR A 15 -9.93 -8.52 14.86
C TYR A 15 -8.52 -8.80 14.33
N GLY A 16 -7.61 -9.12 15.24
CA GLY A 16 -6.31 -9.73 14.97
C GLY A 16 -5.24 -8.81 14.41
N ASN A 17 -4.21 -9.47 13.88
CA ASN A 17 -3.08 -8.85 13.20
C ASN A 17 -3.08 -9.27 11.73
N PHE A 18 -2.23 -8.65 10.91
CA PHE A 18 -2.10 -8.98 9.49
C PHE A 18 -3.41 -8.82 8.71
N SER A 19 -3.91 -7.60 8.66
CA SER A 19 -5.15 -7.21 7.97
C SER A 19 -5.26 -7.73 6.54
N ILE A 20 -4.14 -8.01 5.88
CA ILE A 20 -4.08 -8.58 4.53
C ILE A 20 -4.76 -9.96 4.39
N TRP A 21 -4.99 -10.65 5.50
CA TRP A 21 -5.68 -11.95 5.54
C TRP A 21 -7.13 -11.87 5.96
N HIS A 22 -7.63 -10.66 6.28
CA HIS A 22 -8.98 -10.40 6.73
C HIS A 22 -9.81 -9.80 5.60
N LYS A 23 -10.79 -10.53 5.10
CA LYS A 23 -11.65 -10.07 3.99
C LYS A 23 -12.37 -8.76 4.29
N GLU A 24 -12.71 -8.56 5.55
CA GLU A 24 -13.41 -7.38 6.08
C GLU A 24 -12.48 -6.20 6.38
N ALA A 25 -11.18 -6.37 6.10
CA ALA A 25 -10.22 -5.29 6.29
C ALA A 25 -10.35 -4.22 5.22
N ASP A 26 -10.77 -3.05 5.62
CA ASP A 26 -11.10 -1.91 4.77
C ASP A 26 -10.22 -0.70 5.04
N LEU A 27 -10.03 0.13 4.03
CA LEU A 27 -9.43 1.45 4.17
C LEU A 27 -10.44 2.47 4.68
N TRP A 28 -10.01 3.25 5.66
CA TRP A 28 -10.73 4.35 6.27
C TRP A 28 -9.93 5.62 6.18
N LEU A 29 -10.61 6.75 6.10
CA LEU A 29 -10.02 8.08 6.01
C LEU A 29 -10.56 8.99 7.11
N LEU A 30 -9.65 9.60 7.85
CA LEU A 30 -9.93 10.68 8.79
C LEU A 30 -9.46 11.99 8.17
N ASP A 31 -10.38 12.94 8.01
CA ASP A 31 -10.06 14.33 7.69
C ASP A 31 -9.69 15.06 8.99
N LEU A 32 -8.47 15.53 9.09
CA LEU A 32 -7.96 16.23 10.28
C LEU A 32 -8.48 17.66 10.40
N THR A 33 -9.06 18.21 9.34
CA THR A 33 -9.62 19.58 9.35
C THR A 33 -11.04 19.57 9.88
N SER A 34 -11.88 18.66 9.39
CA SER A 34 -13.28 18.55 9.81
C SER A 34 -13.48 17.60 10.99
N GLY A 35 -12.58 16.64 11.19
CA GLY A 35 -12.74 15.53 12.12
C GLY A 35 -13.61 14.40 11.56
N ASP A 36 -14.00 14.47 10.28
CA ASP A 36 -14.84 13.46 9.67
C ASP A 36 -14.07 12.17 9.43
N LEU A 37 -14.65 11.07 9.90
CA LEU A 37 -14.17 9.71 9.70
C LEU A 37 -15.11 8.95 8.77
N ARG A 38 -14.58 8.40 7.68
CA ARG A 38 -15.38 7.63 6.73
C ARG A 38 -14.68 6.37 6.22
N LYS A 39 -15.47 5.34 5.95
CA LYS A 39 -15.04 4.18 5.17
C LYS A 39 -14.91 4.59 3.69
N LEU A 40 -13.86 4.14 3.03
CA LEU A 40 -13.62 4.45 1.61
C LEU A 40 -14.37 3.49 0.70
N SER A 41 -15.71 3.59 0.65
CA SER A 41 -16.56 2.68 -0.14
C SER A 41 -16.24 2.71 -1.64
N GLU A 42 -15.71 3.81 -2.15
CA GLU A 42 -15.28 3.95 -3.54
C GLU A 42 -13.99 3.19 -3.87
N VAL A 43 -13.23 2.83 -2.83
CA VAL A 43 -11.94 2.14 -2.91
C VAL A 43 -12.03 0.69 -2.46
N ASN A 44 -12.78 0.43 -1.40
CA ASN A 44 -12.90 -0.89 -0.79
C ASN A 44 -13.69 -1.86 -1.68
N SER A 45 -13.49 -3.15 -1.47
CA SER A 45 -14.12 -4.26 -2.21
C SER A 45 -14.70 -5.30 -1.24
N ASP A 46 -15.06 -6.47 -1.77
CA ASP A 46 -15.50 -7.62 -0.96
C ASP A 46 -14.33 -8.47 -0.43
N ASP A 47 -13.10 -8.02 -0.61
CA ASP A 47 -11.89 -8.65 -0.08
C ASP A 47 -11.01 -7.57 0.56
N THR A 48 -9.89 -7.95 1.15
CA THR A 48 -9.04 -7.07 1.94
C THR A 48 -8.44 -5.91 1.15
N GLU A 49 -8.40 -4.74 1.80
CA GLU A 49 -7.60 -3.58 1.44
C GLU A 49 -6.66 -3.23 2.59
N SER A 50 -5.34 -3.19 2.32
CA SER A 50 -4.37 -2.84 3.35
C SER A 50 -3.05 -2.29 2.80
N PHE A 51 -2.10 -2.02 3.68
CA PHE A 51 -0.75 -1.53 3.33
C PHE A 51 -0.73 -0.37 2.34
N HIS A 52 -1.48 0.67 2.64
CA HIS A 52 -1.52 1.87 1.82
C HIS A 52 -0.30 2.77 2.03
N ASN A 53 0.06 3.51 1.00
CA ASN A 53 1.05 4.58 1.08
C ASN A 53 0.65 5.77 0.19
N TRP A 54 1.00 7.00 0.63
CA TRP A 54 0.70 8.23 -0.08
C TRP A 54 1.86 8.66 -0.97
N SER A 55 1.54 9.22 -2.13
CA SER A 55 2.51 9.97 -2.91
C SER A 55 2.86 11.29 -2.24
N SER A 56 4.07 11.80 -2.49
CA SER A 56 4.57 13.03 -1.87
C SER A 56 3.74 14.29 -2.16
N ASN A 57 2.92 14.28 -3.22
CA ASN A 57 2.01 15.37 -3.55
C ASN A 57 0.61 15.23 -2.91
N SER A 58 0.39 14.22 -2.06
CA SER A 58 -0.89 13.91 -1.40
C SER A 58 -2.08 13.69 -2.35
N ARG A 59 -1.83 13.46 -3.64
CA ARG A 59 -2.86 13.31 -4.68
C ARG A 59 -3.11 11.87 -5.07
N TRP A 60 -2.17 10.98 -4.77
CA TRP A 60 -2.25 9.58 -5.11
C TRP A 60 -1.94 8.74 -3.88
N PHE A 61 -2.55 7.59 -3.82
CA PHE A 61 -2.14 6.55 -2.89
C PHE A 61 -2.17 5.18 -3.57
N VAL A 62 -1.28 4.32 -3.13
CA VAL A 62 -1.18 2.93 -3.52
C VAL A 62 -1.58 2.06 -2.35
N PHE A 63 -2.21 0.94 -2.61
CA PHE A 63 -2.58 -0.02 -1.57
C PHE A 63 -2.59 -1.44 -2.13
N SER A 64 -2.55 -2.42 -1.21
CA SER A 64 -2.61 -3.84 -1.54
C SER A 64 -4.02 -4.37 -1.37
N SER A 65 -4.50 -5.16 -2.34
CA SER A 65 -5.81 -5.79 -2.29
C SER A 65 -5.79 -7.18 -2.92
N ARG A 66 -6.62 -8.09 -2.43
CA ARG A 66 -6.84 -9.42 -3.00
C ARG A 66 -8.10 -9.54 -3.85
N ARG A 67 -8.75 -8.43 -4.16
CA ARG A 67 -10.02 -8.36 -4.90
C ARG A 67 -10.04 -9.08 -6.25
N GLY A 68 -8.87 -9.38 -6.83
CA GLY A 68 -8.78 -10.02 -8.14
C GLY A 68 -9.13 -11.50 -8.11
N ASP A 69 -8.47 -12.26 -7.25
CA ASP A 69 -8.57 -13.72 -7.17
C ASP A 69 -8.74 -14.26 -5.74
N GLY A 70 -8.72 -13.40 -4.74
CA GLY A 70 -8.81 -13.77 -3.33
C GLY A 70 -7.58 -14.49 -2.77
N LEU A 71 -6.52 -14.64 -3.55
CA LEU A 71 -5.30 -15.39 -3.19
C LEU A 71 -4.07 -14.48 -3.15
N TYR A 72 -3.81 -13.77 -4.24
CA TYR A 72 -2.62 -12.95 -4.38
C TYR A 72 -2.96 -11.48 -4.21
N THR A 73 -2.18 -10.80 -3.38
CA THR A 73 -2.27 -9.35 -3.29
C THR A 73 -1.70 -8.69 -4.53
N ARG A 74 -2.47 -7.76 -5.07
CA ARG A 74 -2.07 -6.89 -6.17
C ARG A 74 -2.08 -5.44 -5.70
N LEU A 75 -1.30 -4.61 -6.37
CA LEU A 75 -1.24 -3.18 -6.07
C LEU A 75 -2.28 -2.42 -6.88
N TYR A 76 -3.03 -1.59 -6.18
CA TYR A 76 -4.03 -0.69 -6.76
C TYR A 76 -3.66 0.75 -6.47
N LEU A 77 -3.98 1.62 -7.39
CA LEU A 77 -3.80 3.07 -7.30
C LEU A 77 -5.15 3.77 -7.30
N ALA A 78 -5.27 4.79 -6.47
CA ALA A 78 -6.38 5.72 -6.52
C ALA A 78 -5.86 7.15 -6.35
N SER A 79 -6.60 8.11 -6.88
CA SER A 79 -6.30 9.54 -6.72
C SER A 79 -7.33 10.22 -5.83
N MET A 80 -6.90 11.30 -5.19
CA MET A 80 -7.76 12.19 -4.43
C MET A 80 -7.65 13.61 -5.00
N ASP A 81 -8.77 14.25 -5.28
CA ASP A 81 -8.82 15.64 -5.75
C ASP A 81 -8.70 16.65 -4.58
N GLU A 82 -8.71 17.94 -4.91
CA GLU A 82 -8.56 19.02 -3.93
C GLU A 82 -9.71 19.10 -2.93
N ASN A 83 -10.85 18.53 -3.26
CA ASN A 83 -12.04 18.49 -2.44
C ASN A 83 -12.15 17.21 -1.59
N GLY A 84 -11.11 16.35 -1.59
CA GLY A 84 -11.10 15.09 -0.87
C GLY A 84 -11.91 13.97 -1.54
N LYS A 85 -12.35 14.17 -2.79
CA LYS A 85 -13.06 13.14 -3.56
C LYS A 85 -12.05 12.15 -4.11
N ILE A 86 -12.31 10.87 -3.88
CA ILE A 86 -11.43 9.76 -4.29
C ILE A 86 -11.96 9.12 -5.58
N SER A 87 -11.05 8.79 -6.48
CA SER A 87 -11.36 8.06 -7.72
C SER A 87 -11.60 6.58 -7.45
N LYS A 88 -12.24 5.89 -8.38
CA LYS A 88 -12.21 4.43 -8.40
C LYS A 88 -10.77 3.95 -8.52
N PRO A 89 -10.38 2.89 -7.79
CA PRO A 89 -9.05 2.34 -7.90
C PRO A 89 -8.89 1.57 -9.22
N PHE A 90 -7.65 1.53 -9.69
CA PHE A 90 -7.27 0.72 -10.82
C PHE A 90 -6.02 -0.10 -10.49
N LEU A 91 -5.92 -1.27 -11.08
CA LEU A 91 -4.79 -2.17 -10.94
C LEU A 91 -3.52 -1.50 -11.46
N LEU A 92 -2.40 -1.62 -10.72
CA LEU A 92 -1.12 -1.05 -11.14
C LEU A 92 -0.77 -1.51 -12.56
N PRO A 93 -0.62 -0.59 -13.52
CA PRO A 93 -0.34 -0.96 -14.91
C PRO A 93 1.00 -1.69 -15.05
N GLN A 94 1.00 -2.72 -15.89
CA GLN A 94 2.17 -3.46 -16.32
C GLN A 94 2.31 -3.34 -17.84
N GLU A 95 3.47 -3.63 -18.39
CA GLU A 95 3.72 -3.59 -19.83
C GLU A 95 2.79 -4.56 -20.59
N ASP A 96 2.60 -5.75 -20.04
CA ASP A 96 1.62 -6.74 -20.51
C ASP A 96 0.77 -7.19 -19.32
N PRO A 97 -0.31 -6.46 -19.00
CA PRO A 97 -1.07 -6.70 -17.78
C PRO A 97 -1.79 -8.06 -17.79
N GLU A 98 -2.28 -8.52 -18.92
CA GLU A 98 -3.00 -9.80 -19.02
C GLU A 98 -2.05 -10.95 -18.67
N THR A 99 -0.95 -11.09 -19.41
CA THR A 99 0.02 -12.15 -19.17
C THR A 99 0.69 -12.04 -17.81
N TYR A 100 0.99 -10.80 -17.37
CA TYR A 100 1.68 -10.57 -16.09
C TYR A 100 0.84 -11.05 -14.92
N TYR A 101 -0.42 -10.63 -14.83
CA TYR A 101 -1.26 -10.93 -13.68
C TYR A 101 -1.79 -12.36 -13.69
N ASP A 102 -2.06 -12.94 -14.86
CA ASP A 102 -2.51 -14.33 -14.99
C ASP A 102 -1.45 -15.35 -14.61
N ARG A 103 -0.18 -15.01 -14.84
CA ARG A 103 0.95 -15.92 -14.55
C ARG A 103 1.69 -15.62 -13.25
N SER A 104 1.44 -14.47 -12.66
CA SER A 104 2.16 -14.06 -11.46
C SER A 104 1.63 -14.76 -10.21
N VAL A 105 2.48 -15.54 -9.57
CA VAL A 105 2.25 -16.15 -8.25
C VAL A 105 2.83 -15.31 -7.11
N TYR A 106 3.17 -14.06 -7.37
CA TYR A 106 3.71 -13.16 -6.37
C TYR A 106 2.60 -12.33 -5.71
N SER A 107 2.75 -12.10 -4.40
CA SER A 107 1.95 -11.17 -3.63
C SER A 107 2.77 -9.92 -3.30
N TYR A 108 2.18 -8.73 -3.50
CA TYR A 108 2.78 -7.44 -3.23
C TYR A 108 2.08 -6.81 -2.03
N ASN A 109 2.75 -6.79 -0.87
CA ASN A 109 2.08 -6.45 0.38
C ASN A 109 2.32 -5.02 0.86
N VAL A 110 3.53 -4.48 0.71
CA VAL A 110 3.90 -3.19 1.30
C VAL A 110 4.44 -2.28 0.20
N PRO A 111 3.56 -1.61 -0.57
CA PRO A 111 3.98 -0.70 -1.61
C PRO A 111 4.54 0.61 -1.05
N ASP A 112 5.47 1.20 -1.78
CA ASP A 112 5.94 2.54 -1.51
C ASP A 112 6.19 3.31 -2.82
N PHE A 113 6.09 4.63 -2.76
CA PHE A 113 6.46 5.51 -3.86
C PHE A 113 7.93 5.89 -3.74
N THR A 114 8.61 5.95 -4.89
CA THR A 114 9.97 6.45 -4.97
C THR A 114 10.02 7.63 -5.93
N SER A 115 10.89 8.60 -5.65
CA SER A 115 11.08 9.77 -6.52
C SER A 115 11.78 9.43 -7.84
N GLU A 116 12.56 8.33 -7.83
CA GLU A 116 13.33 7.85 -8.98
C GLU A 116 13.38 6.32 -8.98
N PRO A 117 13.64 5.69 -10.14
CA PRO A 117 13.86 4.26 -10.19
C PRO A 117 14.99 3.82 -9.27
N ILE A 118 14.74 2.80 -8.46
CA ILE A 118 15.74 2.24 -7.54
C ILE A 118 16.81 1.51 -8.36
N LYS A 119 18.02 2.07 -8.40
CA LYS A 119 19.18 1.50 -9.08
C LYS A 119 20.06 0.71 -8.09
N ILE A 120 19.56 -0.41 -7.60
CA ILE A 120 20.31 -1.27 -6.68
C ILE A 120 20.53 -2.63 -7.35
N ASP A 121 21.77 -3.11 -7.33
CA ASP A 121 22.06 -4.52 -7.63
C ASP A 121 21.51 -5.38 -6.49
N THR A 122 20.49 -6.18 -6.78
CA THR A 122 19.83 -7.05 -5.79
C THR A 122 20.80 -8.03 -5.09
N ARG A 123 21.92 -8.38 -5.76
CA ARG A 123 23.00 -9.20 -5.18
C ARG A 123 23.72 -8.53 -4.01
N VAL A 124 23.60 -7.22 -3.85
CA VAL A 124 24.15 -6.50 -2.68
C VAL A 124 23.43 -6.93 -1.42
N PHE A 125 22.11 -7.11 -1.47
CA PHE A 125 21.33 -7.58 -0.33
C PHE A 125 21.71 -9.01 0.04
N GLU A 126 21.80 -9.91 -0.95
CA GLU A 126 22.21 -11.29 -0.74
C GLU A 126 23.59 -11.35 -0.05
N LYS A 127 24.58 -10.65 -0.61
CA LYS A 127 25.92 -10.56 -0.04
C LYS A 127 25.94 -10.05 1.38
N LYS A 128 25.14 -9.02 1.69
CA LYS A 128 25.09 -8.43 3.03
C LYS A 128 24.41 -9.33 4.04
N ILE A 129 23.30 -9.97 3.66
CA ILE A 129 22.55 -10.89 4.51
C ILE A 129 23.40 -12.14 4.84
N THR A 130 24.12 -12.66 3.86
CA THR A 130 24.96 -13.87 4.03
C THR A 130 26.34 -13.55 4.64
N SER A 131 26.73 -12.28 4.72
CA SER A 131 28.01 -11.90 5.30
C SER A 131 28.06 -12.17 6.80
N LYS A 132 29.28 -12.43 7.32
CA LYS A 132 29.53 -12.58 8.77
C LYS A 132 29.66 -11.24 9.48
N GLU A 133 29.72 -10.14 8.75
CA GLU A 133 29.78 -8.80 9.32
C GLU A 133 28.49 -8.48 10.08
N ARG A 134 28.63 -7.95 11.28
CA ARG A 134 27.53 -7.49 12.11
C ARG A 134 27.78 -6.04 12.49
N ILE A 135 26.78 -5.20 12.25
CA ILE A 135 26.78 -3.82 12.74
C ILE A 135 26.23 -3.85 14.15
N GLN A 136 27.06 -3.49 15.12
CA GLN A 136 26.59 -3.31 16.49
C GLN A 136 25.84 -1.98 16.59
N VAL A 137 24.56 -2.05 16.90
CA VAL A 137 23.75 -0.88 17.17
C VAL A 137 23.92 -0.49 18.62
N GLN A 138 24.47 0.70 18.88
CA GLN A 138 24.48 1.28 20.21
C GLN A 138 23.18 2.06 20.42
N ALA A 139 22.39 1.68 21.41
CA ALA A 139 21.25 2.50 21.82
C ALA A 139 21.78 3.83 22.38
N LYS A 140 21.38 4.96 21.80
CA LYS A 140 21.56 6.26 22.43
C LYS A 140 20.75 6.26 23.74
N LYS A 141 21.43 6.47 24.85
CA LYS A 141 20.79 6.78 26.15
C LYS A 141 20.13 8.14 26.09
#